data_5d6c96a1e120c6a3e5ab0dca4af0ad2a
#
_entry.id   5d6c96a1e120c6a3e5ab0dca4af0ad2a
#
_cell.length_a   1.000
_cell.length_b   1.000
_cell.length_c   1.000
_cell.angle_alpha   90.00
_cell.angle_beta   90.00
_cell.angle_gamma   90.00
#
_symmetry.space_group_name_H-M   'P 1'
#
loop_
_entity.id
_entity.type
_entity.pdbx_description
1 polymer ?
#
loop_
_entity_poly.entity_id
_entity_poly.type
_entity_poly.pdbx_seq_one_letter_code
_entity_poly.pdbx_strand_id
1 'polypeptide(L)'
;MSALYIKRFKEISIEDVLQVGGKNASLGEMYQNLTSIGVRVPNGFAVTAGAYRYILDSNNVWEKLHALLDDLDPKNMSQLQERGKACREIIYGCVIPEDLKAEILQGYAELKKEYGESISLAVRSSATAEDSPEASFAGQNDTYLNIASDAALLDAYKRCLASNFTDRSIHYKYDNGFDYLKVYLSVVVMKMVRSDERSSGVMFSIDTETGFKDVVFINAAYGLGENIVQGTIDPDSFYVHKPTFNEGHRAVLKRRLGKKQLKMVFTDVL
;
A
#
# COMPACT_ATOMS: atom_id res chain seq x y z
N MET A 1 6.18 25.34 -14.81
CA MET A 1 6.80 24.29 -14.00
C MET A 1 6.12 22.99 -14.41
N SER A 2 6.85 21.98 -14.91
CA SER A 2 6.26 20.68 -15.21
C SER A 2 5.72 20.11 -13.91
N ALA A 3 4.49 19.62 -13.92
CA ALA A 3 3.92 18.98 -12.75
C ALA A 3 4.78 17.73 -12.43
N LEU A 4 5.31 17.64 -11.22
CA LEU A 4 6.07 16.50 -10.77
C LEU A 4 5.06 15.40 -10.41
N TYR A 5 4.97 14.35 -11.21
CA TYR A 5 4.01 13.27 -10.99
C TYR A 5 4.51 12.19 -10.04
N ILE A 6 5.83 12.16 -9.76
CA ILE A 6 6.40 11.26 -8.76
C ILE A 6 7.09 12.05 -7.65
N LYS A 7 7.05 11.53 -6.43
CA LYS A 7 7.83 12.00 -5.28
C LYS A 7 8.60 10.83 -4.68
N ARG A 8 9.89 11.00 -4.45
CA ARG A 8 10.74 10.00 -3.80
C ARG A 8 10.53 10.04 -2.29
N PHE A 9 10.70 8.93 -1.58
CA PHE A 9 10.48 8.89 -0.12
C PHE A 9 11.26 9.95 0.65
N LYS A 10 12.46 10.29 0.21
CA LYS A 10 13.26 11.38 0.79
C LYS A 10 12.64 12.78 0.63
N GLU A 11 11.63 12.94 -0.21
CA GLU A 11 10.94 14.18 -0.53
C GLU A 11 9.52 14.23 0.05
N ILE A 12 9.09 13.16 0.72
CA ILE A 12 7.72 12.98 1.24
C ILE A 12 7.74 13.14 2.75
N SER A 13 6.86 14.00 3.27
CA SER A 13 6.59 14.16 4.69
C SER A 13 5.16 13.74 5.04
N ILE A 14 4.85 13.72 6.34
CA ILE A 14 3.50 13.44 6.82
C ILE A 14 2.48 14.50 6.37
N GLU A 15 2.94 15.69 5.98
CA GLU A 15 2.09 16.78 5.47
C GLU A 15 1.63 16.55 4.02
N ASP A 16 2.26 15.63 3.31
CA ASP A 16 1.97 15.34 1.89
C ASP A 16 0.77 14.39 1.66
N VAL A 17 0.00 14.02 2.70
CA VAL A 17 -1.09 13.04 2.64
C VAL A 17 -2.06 13.31 1.48
N LEU A 18 -2.43 14.56 1.23
CA LEU A 18 -3.35 14.93 0.14
C LEU A 18 -2.76 14.69 -1.27
N GLN A 19 -1.43 14.59 -1.38
CA GLN A 19 -0.75 14.36 -2.65
C GLN A 19 -0.40 12.88 -2.85
N VAL A 20 0.02 12.20 -1.77
CA VAL A 20 0.60 10.86 -1.87
C VAL A 20 -0.17 9.78 -1.10
N GLY A 21 -1.19 10.15 -0.34
CA GLY A 21 -1.95 9.26 0.54
C GLY A 21 -1.20 8.92 1.83
N GLY A 22 -1.94 8.41 2.83
CA GLY A 22 -1.43 8.17 4.18
C GLY A 22 -0.26 7.17 4.23
N LYS A 23 -0.35 6.06 3.50
CA LYS A 23 0.74 5.06 3.45
C LYS A 23 2.05 5.64 2.93
N ASN A 24 2.00 6.41 1.85
CA ASN A 24 3.20 7.03 1.29
C ASN A 24 3.78 8.11 2.20
N ALA A 25 2.91 8.93 2.82
CA ALA A 25 3.33 9.95 3.78
C ALA A 25 4.07 9.31 4.96
N SER A 26 3.50 8.26 5.55
CA SER A 26 4.13 7.50 6.64
C SER A 26 5.44 6.83 6.22
N LEU A 27 5.51 6.25 5.00
CA LEU A 27 6.75 5.64 4.49
C LEU A 27 7.85 6.68 4.26
N GLY A 28 7.52 7.86 3.73
CA GLY A 28 8.47 8.97 3.57
C GLY A 28 9.02 9.44 4.91
N GLU A 29 8.14 9.65 5.89
CA GLU A 29 8.51 10.02 7.25
C GLU A 29 9.43 8.98 7.91
N MET A 30 9.08 7.70 7.80
CA MET A 30 9.92 6.61 8.31
C MET A 30 11.26 6.54 7.58
N TYR A 31 11.27 6.69 6.27
CA TYR A 31 12.51 6.64 5.47
C TYR A 31 13.50 7.73 5.90
N GLN A 32 13.02 8.96 6.08
CA GLN A 32 13.86 10.08 6.46
C GLN A 32 14.37 9.99 7.90
N ASN A 33 13.50 9.62 8.84
CA ASN A 33 13.83 9.68 10.27
C ASN A 33 14.46 8.40 10.81
N LEU A 34 14.13 7.22 10.26
CA LEU A 34 14.56 5.96 10.84
C LEU A 34 15.78 5.37 10.13
N THR A 35 16.00 5.68 8.85
CA THR A 35 17.16 5.14 8.12
C THR A 35 18.47 5.62 8.72
N SER A 36 18.54 6.87 9.17
CA SER A 36 19.73 7.48 9.79
C SER A 36 20.13 6.83 11.12
N ILE A 37 19.18 6.22 11.83
CA ILE A 37 19.40 5.52 13.10
C ILE A 37 19.52 3.99 12.92
N GLY A 38 19.69 3.51 11.67
CA GLY A 38 19.97 2.11 11.35
C GLY A 38 18.75 1.22 11.10
N VAL A 39 17.52 1.75 11.07
CA VAL A 39 16.33 0.99 10.66
C VAL A 39 16.32 0.90 9.12
N ARG A 40 16.24 -0.31 8.59
CA ARG A 40 16.22 -0.55 7.14
C ARG A 40 14.81 -0.33 6.58
N VAL A 41 14.48 0.90 6.25
CA VAL A 41 13.25 1.21 5.50
C VAL A 41 13.55 1.05 4.01
N PRO A 42 12.84 0.16 3.26
CA PRO A 42 13.04 0.02 1.82
C PRO A 42 12.77 1.34 1.10
N ASN A 43 13.67 1.73 0.18
CA ASN A 43 13.47 2.93 -0.61
C ASN A 43 12.40 2.74 -1.69
N GLY A 44 11.85 3.86 -2.15
CA GLY A 44 10.79 3.88 -3.15
C GLY A 44 10.36 5.30 -3.52
N PHE A 45 9.29 5.36 -4.29
CA PHE A 45 8.64 6.60 -4.67
C PHE A 45 7.12 6.45 -4.70
N ALA A 46 6.43 7.56 -4.61
CA ALA A 46 4.99 7.66 -4.82
C ALA A 46 4.68 8.24 -6.20
N VAL A 47 3.79 7.59 -6.93
CA VAL A 47 3.09 8.23 -8.07
C VAL A 47 1.90 8.95 -7.48
N THR A 48 1.84 10.28 -7.63
CA THR A 48 0.94 11.15 -6.88
C THR A 48 -0.53 11.03 -7.29
N ALA A 49 -1.43 11.50 -6.43
CA ALA A 49 -2.85 11.67 -6.77
C ALA A 49 -3.08 12.63 -7.95
N GLY A 50 -2.17 13.59 -8.15
CA GLY A 50 -2.16 14.45 -9.34
C GLY A 50 -1.96 13.66 -10.64
N ALA A 51 -1.09 12.65 -10.61
CA ALA A 51 -0.87 11.75 -11.74
C ALA A 51 -2.13 10.91 -12.06
N TYR A 52 -2.86 10.46 -11.02
CA TYR A 52 -4.14 9.78 -11.21
C TYR A 52 -5.14 10.66 -11.96
N ARG A 53 -5.33 11.90 -11.49
CA ARG A 53 -6.22 12.87 -12.17
C ARG A 53 -5.78 13.13 -13.61
N TYR A 54 -4.49 13.32 -13.83
CA TYR A 54 -3.92 13.55 -15.16
C TYR A 54 -4.24 12.40 -16.13
N ILE A 55 -4.18 11.14 -15.69
CA ILE A 55 -4.61 9.99 -16.52
C ILE A 55 -6.08 10.10 -16.87
N LEU A 56 -6.97 10.39 -15.91
CA LEU A 56 -8.40 10.46 -16.17
C LEU A 56 -8.75 11.62 -17.12
N ASP A 57 -8.12 12.77 -16.91
CA ASP A 57 -8.31 13.96 -17.76
C ASP A 57 -7.84 13.69 -19.21
N SER A 58 -6.64 13.12 -19.36
CA SER A 58 -6.05 12.83 -20.68
C SER A 58 -6.83 11.78 -21.48
N ASN A 59 -7.56 10.90 -20.81
CA ASN A 59 -8.37 9.87 -21.44
C ASN A 59 -9.86 10.25 -21.57
N ASN A 60 -10.26 11.43 -21.09
CA ASN A 60 -11.64 11.94 -21.14
C ASN A 60 -12.67 10.94 -20.59
N VAL A 61 -12.40 10.33 -19.42
CA VAL A 61 -13.24 9.25 -18.87
C VAL A 61 -14.24 9.71 -17.81
N TRP A 62 -14.20 10.96 -17.37
CA TRP A 62 -15.03 11.48 -16.28
C TRP A 62 -16.52 11.29 -16.52
N GLU A 63 -17.02 11.68 -17.68
CA GLU A 63 -18.45 11.54 -18.04
C GLU A 63 -18.92 10.08 -17.97
N LYS A 64 -18.07 9.14 -18.41
CA LYS A 64 -18.37 7.70 -18.34
C LYS A 64 -18.43 7.20 -16.92
N LEU A 65 -17.53 7.67 -16.05
CA LEU A 65 -17.52 7.30 -14.63
C LEU A 65 -18.73 7.89 -13.91
N HIS A 66 -19.06 9.16 -14.18
CA HIS A 66 -20.29 9.78 -13.65
C HIS A 66 -21.54 9.00 -14.05
N ALA A 67 -21.69 8.65 -15.31
CA ALA A 67 -22.83 7.89 -15.82
C ALA A 67 -23.00 6.50 -15.14
N LEU A 68 -21.92 5.93 -14.62
CA LEU A 68 -21.95 4.65 -13.91
C LEU A 68 -22.19 4.78 -12.39
N LEU A 69 -21.82 5.94 -11.79
CA LEU A 69 -21.75 6.06 -10.33
C LEU A 69 -22.77 7.01 -9.73
N ASP A 70 -23.26 8.04 -10.46
CA ASP A 70 -24.08 9.11 -9.86
C ASP A 70 -25.44 8.59 -9.35
N ASP A 71 -25.99 7.57 -9.97
CA ASP A 71 -27.26 6.94 -9.58
C ASP A 71 -27.08 5.50 -9.05
N LEU A 72 -25.86 5.12 -8.68
CA LEU A 72 -25.57 3.79 -8.15
C LEU A 72 -26.19 3.61 -6.75
N ASP A 73 -27.00 2.56 -6.59
CA ASP A 73 -27.40 2.05 -5.28
C ASP A 73 -26.44 0.91 -4.84
N PRO A 74 -25.50 1.17 -3.93
CA PRO A 74 -24.52 0.16 -3.49
C PRO A 74 -25.14 -1.00 -2.69
N LYS A 75 -26.38 -0.87 -2.25
CA LYS A 75 -27.14 -1.96 -1.60
C LYS A 75 -27.64 -2.97 -2.61
N ASN A 76 -27.77 -2.57 -3.87
CA ASN A 76 -28.08 -3.47 -4.97
C ASN A 76 -26.80 -4.15 -5.46
N MET A 77 -26.53 -5.35 -4.93
CA MET A 77 -25.29 -6.10 -5.22
C MET A 77 -25.06 -6.33 -6.72
N SER A 78 -26.12 -6.54 -7.51
CA SER A 78 -26.00 -6.75 -8.96
C SER A 78 -25.50 -5.47 -9.66
N GLN A 79 -26.11 -4.32 -9.33
CA GLN A 79 -25.66 -3.03 -9.87
C GLN A 79 -24.23 -2.70 -9.43
N LEU A 80 -23.90 -2.93 -8.15
CA LEU A 80 -22.57 -2.69 -7.61
C LEU A 80 -21.52 -3.48 -8.36
N GLN A 81 -21.73 -4.77 -8.58
CA GLN A 81 -20.79 -5.64 -9.29
C GLN A 81 -20.62 -5.24 -10.77
N GLU A 82 -21.75 -5.00 -11.47
CA GLU A 82 -21.74 -4.63 -12.88
C GLU A 82 -21.05 -3.27 -13.10
N ARG A 83 -21.48 -2.23 -12.39
CA ARG A 83 -20.98 -0.88 -12.56
C ARG A 83 -19.56 -0.73 -12.00
N GLY A 84 -19.23 -1.38 -10.88
CA GLY A 84 -17.89 -1.44 -10.34
C GLY A 84 -16.91 -2.10 -11.33
N LYS A 85 -17.34 -3.20 -11.96
CA LYS A 85 -16.54 -3.85 -13.03
C LYS A 85 -16.34 -2.91 -14.22
N ALA A 86 -17.39 -2.25 -14.70
CA ALA A 86 -17.31 -1.31 -15.81
C ALA A 86 -16.34 -0.14 -15.50
N CYS A 87 -16.40 0.43 -14.27
CA CYS A 87 -15.47 1.46 -13.85
C CYS A 87 -14.02 0.94 -13.87
N ARG A 88 -13.75 -0.27 -13.33
CA ARG A 88 -12.41 -0.87 -13.36
C ARG A 88 -11.89 -1.08 -14.76
N GLU A 89 -12.74 -1.52 -15.70
CA GLU A 89 -12.37 -1.70 -17.11
C GLU A 89 -12.04 -0.37 -17.79
N ILE A 90 -12.81 0.70 -17.52
CA ILE A 90 -12.53 2.05 -18.01
C ILE A 90 -11.16 2.51 -17.51
N ILE A 91 -10.91 2.43 -16.19
CA ILE A 91 -9.64 2.90 -15.58
C ILE A 91 -8.46 2.07 -16.10
N TYR A 92 -8.59 0.75 -16.12
CA TYR A 92 -7.54 -0.13 -16.63
C TYR A 92 -7.28 0.07 -18.12
N GLY A 93 -8.32 0.44 -18.90
CA GLY A 93 -8.23 0.77 -20.32
C GLY A 93 -7.51 2.10 -20.62
N CYS A 94 -7.34 2.99 -19.62
CA CYS A 94 -6.68 4.27 -19.85
C CYS A 94 -5.24 4.10 -20.32
N VAL A 95 -4.85 4.98 -21.26
CA VAL A 95 -3.46 5.11 -21.70
C VAL A 95 -2.71 6.00 -20.70
N ILE A 96 -1.55 5.54 -20.25
CA ILE A 96 -0.65 6.36 -19.42
C ILE A 96 0.05 7.36 -20.35
N PRO A 97 -0.07 8.69 -20.10
CA PRO A 97 0.66 9.70 -20.88
C PRO A 97 2.18 9.42 -20.88
N GLU A 98 2.84 9.67 -22.00
CA GLU A 98 4.26 9.27 -22.18
C GLU A 98 5.21 9.99 -21.24
N ASP A 99 4.94 11.22 -20.86
CA ASP A 99 5.70 11.97 -19.86
C ASP A 99 5.59 11.33 -18.46
N LEU A 100 4.39 10.99 -18.02
CA LEU A 100 4.15 10.28 -16.77
C LEU A 100 4.80 8.89 -16.78
N LYS A 101 4.66 8.16 -17.88
CA LYS A 101 5.29 6.85 -18.05
C LYS A 101 6.82 6.95 -17.92
N ALA A 102 7.42 7.96 -18.56
CA ALA A 102 8.85 8.20 -18.49
C ALA A 102 9.30 8.49 -17.04
N GLU A 103 8.57 9.32 -16.29
CA GLU A 103 8.88 9.59 -14.86
C GLU A 103 8.80 8.31 -14.01
N ILE A 104 7.76 7.48 -14.18
CA ILE A 104 7.61 6.20 -13.43
C ILE A 104 8.80 5.27 -13.73
N LEU A 105 9.16 5.11 -15.00
CA LEU A 105 10.27 4.25 -15.41
C LEU A 105 11.63 4.79 -14.96
N GLN A 106 11.79 6.12 -14.94
CA GLN A 106 12.98 6.75 -14.37
C GLN A 106 13.11 6.44 -12.87
N GLY A 107 12.02 6.56 -12.11
CA GLY A 107 12.00 6.19 -10.69
C GLY A 107 12.41 4.73 -10.46
N TYR A 108 11.95 3.81 -11.31
CA TYR A 108 12.35 2.40 -11.26
C TYR A 108 13.84 2.22 -11.61
N ALA A 109 14.33 2.90 -12.62
CA ALA A 109 15.74 2.86 -12.99
C ALA A 109 16.66 3.38 -11.86
N GLU A 110 16.22 4.38 -11.10
CA GLU A 110 16.93 4.85 -9.90
C GLU A 110 16.99 3.77 -8.81
N LEU A 111 15.90 3.05 -8.56
CA LEU A 111 15.90 1.93 -7.63
C LEU A 111 16.78 0.77 -8.10
N LYS A 112 16.84 0.47 -9.40
CA LYS A 112 17.78 -0.51 -9.98
C LYS A 112 19.23 -0.10 -9.73
N LYS A 113 19.57 1.18 -9.87
CA LYS A 113 20.93 1.67 -9.56
C LYS A 113 21.31 1.49 -8.10
N GLU A 114 20.34 1.64 -7.19
CA GLU A 114 20.57 1.51 -5.74
C GLU A 114 20.68 0.05 -5.29
N TYR A 115 19.83 -0.84 -5.82
CA TYR A 115 19.67 -2.20 -5.31
C TYR A 115 20.09 -3.32 -6.26
N GLY A 116 20.46 -2.98 -7.50
CA GLY A 116 20.85 -3.92 -8.55
C GLY A 116 19.72 -4.22 -9.53
N GLU A 117 20.09 -4.68 -10.74
CA GLU A 117 19.17 -4.91 -11.87
C GLU A 117 18.08 -5.97 -11.60
N SER A 118 18.34 -6.93 -10.72
CA SER A 118 17.44 -8.02 -10.37
C SER A 118 16.43 -7.66 -9.26
N ILE A 119 16.30 -6.38 -8.92
CA ILE A 119 15.34 -5.93 -7.91
C ILE A 119 13.91 -6.25 -8.32
N SER A 120 13.12 -6.77 -7.39
CA SER A 120 11.67 -6.79 -7.49
C SER A 120 11.03 -5.68 -6.66
N LEU A 121 9.84 -5.28 -7.04
CA LEU A 121 9.08 -4.19 -6.44
C LEU A 121 7.80 -4.71 -5.77
N ALA A 122 7.34 -3.96 -4.78
CA ALA A 122 5.97 -3.96 -4.30
C ALA A 122 5.27 -2.69 -4.81
N VAL A 123 4.13 -2.86 -5.46
CA VAL A 123 3.29 -1.77 -5.99
C VAL A 123 1.96 -1.78 -5.25
N ARG A 124 1.64 -0.70 -4.56
CA ARG A 124 0.48 -0.65 -3.64
C ARG A 124 -0.25 0.67 -3.79
N SER A 125 -1.57 0.63 -3.66
CA SER A 125 -2.38 1.85 -3.57
C SER A 125 -2.22 2.55 -2.22
N SER A 126 -2.37 3.86 -2.25
CA SER A 126 -2.40 4.75 -1.08
C SER A 126 -3.46 5.82 -1.35
N ALA A 127 -4.61 5.71 -0.69
CA ALA A 127 -5.71 6.66 -0.90
C ALA A 127 -5.42 8.00 -0.18
N THR A 128 -5.83 9.11 -0.80
CA THR A 128 -5.67 10.45 -0.19
C THR A 128 -6.58 10.67 1.02
N ALA A 129 -7.62 9.86 1.16
CA ALA A 129 -8.51 9.86 2.32
C ALA A 129 -8.14 8.76 3.34
N GLU A 130 -7.05 8.00 3.11
CA GLU A 130 -6.59 6.94 4.01
C GLU A 130 -5.95 7.56 5.26
N ASP A 131 -6.19 6.91 6.42
CA ASP A 131 -5.72 7.36 7.73
C ASP A 131 -6.27 8.73 8.18
N SER A 132 -7.42 9.16 7.63
CA SER A 132 -8.17 10.25 8.24
C SER A 132 -8.71 9.79 9.61
N PRO A 133 -8.87 10.70 10.60
CA PRO A 133 -9.44 10.34 11.91
C PRO A 133 -10.84 9.71 11.80
N GLU A 134 -11.53 9.94 10.68
CA GLU A 134 -12.92 9.55 10.44
C GLU A 134 -13.07 8.25 9.66
N ALA A 135 -12.04 7.83 8.89
CA ALA A 135 -12.13 6.63 8.07
C ALA A 135 -10.77 6.02 7.72
N SER A 136 -10.66 4.69 7.78
CA SER A 136 -9.48 3.94 7.38
C SER A 136 -9.75 3.14 6.11
N PHE A 137 -9.05 3.44 5.03
CA PHE A 137 -9.11 2.67 3.78
C PHE A 137 -8.25 1.39 3.81
N ALA A 138 -7.81 0.97 4.99
CA ALA A 138 -7.00 -0.24 5.14
C ALA A 138 -7.70 -1.46 4.52
N GLY A 139 -6.99 -2.19 3.66
CA GLY A 139 -7.51 -3.38 3.00
C GLY A 139 -8.56 -3.14 1.90
N GLN A 140 -8.88 -1.89 1.54
CA GLN A 140 -9.89 -1.62 0.51
C GLN A 140 -9.33 -1.75 -0.91
N ASN A 141 -8.04 -1.54 -1.11
CA ASN A 141 -7.39 -1.51 -2.41
C ASN A 141 -6.27 -2.57 -2.52
N ASP A 142 -5.84 -2.84 -3.75
CA ASP A 142 -4.96 -3.96 -4.04
C ASP A 142 -3.47 -3.64 -3.86
N THR A 143 -2.70 -4.73 -3.71
CA THR A 143 -1.24 -4.75 -3.62
C THR A 143 -0.70 -5.79 -4.61
N TYR A 144 0.31 -5.42 -5.38
CA TYR A 144 1.00 -6.29 -6.33
C TYR A 144 2.45 -6.44 -5.91
N LEU A 145 2.88 -7.67 -5.73
CA LEU A 145 4.21 -8.03 -5.23
C LEU A 145 5.04 -8.68 -6.32
N ASN A 146 6.36 -8.72 -6.12
CA ASN A 146 7.31 -9.36 -7.03
C ASN A 146 7.29 -8.82 -8.47
N ILE A 147 7.11 -7.51 -8.61
CA ILE A 147 7.12 -6.84 -9.93
C ILE A 147 8.57 -6.61 -10.36
N ALA A 148 9.00 -7.20 -11.49
CA ALA A 148 10.40 -7.26 -11.89
C ALA A 148 10.69 -6.75 -13.32
N SER A 149 9.73 -6.09 -13.98
CA SER A 149 9.94 -5.50 -15.31
C SER A 149 9.17 -4.19 -15.49
N ASP A 150 9.59 -3.38 -16.46
CA ASP A 150 8.94 -2.12 -16.80
C ASP A 150 7.47 -2.32 -17.19
N ALA A 151 7.19 -3.33 -18.01
CA ALA A 151 5.84 -3.66 -18.44
C ALA A 151 4.96 -4.10 -17.26
N ALA A 152 5.49 -4.95 -16.37
CA ALA A 152 4.78 -5.40 -15.19
C ALA A 152 4.53 -4.25 -14.20
N LEU A 153 5.47 -3.30 -14.08
CA LEU A 153 5.29 -2.11 -13.23
C LEU A 153 4.13 -1.24 -13.73
N LEU A 154 4.09 -0.95 -15.02
CA LEU A 154 3.02 -0.14 -15.62
C LEU A 154 1.66 -0.85 -15.56
N ASP A 155 1.62 -2.16 -15.72
CA ASP A 155 0.41 -2.97 -15.54
C ASP A 155 -0.07 -2.95 -14.08
N ALA A 156 0.82 -3.21 -13.12
CA ALA A 156 0.51 -3.14 -11.69
C ALA A 156 0.02 -1.74 -11.27
N TYR A 157 0.63 -0.69 -11.81
CA TYR A 157 0.20 0.69 -11.58
C TYR A 157 -1.26 0.90 -12.04
N LYS A 158 -1.60 0.50 -13.26
CA LYS A 158 -2.98 0.60 -13.78
C LYS A 158 -3.98 -0.21 -12.96
N ARG A 159 -3.60 -1.42 -12.54
CA ARG A 159 -4.44 -2.26 -11.66
C ARG A 159 -4.65 -1.60 -10.30
N CYS A 160 -3.61 -1.01 -9.71
CA CYS A 160 -3.76 -0.23 -8.47
C CYS A 160 -4.79 0.89 -8.64
N LEU A 161 -4.74 1.64 -9.76
CA LEU A 161 -5.73 2.70 -10.02
C LEU A 161 -7.15 2.13 -10.17
N ALA A 162 -7.30 1.03 -10.90
CA ALA A 162 -8.59 0.36 -11.08
C ALA A 162 -9.18 -0.16 -9.75
N SER A 163 -8.33 -0.55 -8.79
CA SER A 163 -8.78 -1.05 -7.48
C SER A 163 -9.58 -0.03 -6.65
N ASN A 164 -9.52 1.26 -7.03
CA ASN A 164 -10.37 2.31 -6.45
C ASN A 164 -11.88 2.04 -6.64
N PHE A 165 -12.23 1.20 -7.60
CA PHE A 165 -13.61 0.84 -7.95
C PHE A 165 -13.89 -0.65 -7.76
N THR A 166 -13.22 -1.33 -6.83
CA THR A 166 -13.67 -2.64 -6.34
C THR A 166 -15.00 -2.48 -5.61
N ASP A 167 -15.81 -3.53 -5.63
CA ASP A 167 -17.13 -3.53 -4.98
C ASP A 167 -17.00 -3.14 -3.50
N ARG A 168 -15.96 -3.65 -2.83
CA ARG A 168 -15.60 -3.31 -1.45
C ARG A 168 -15.24 -1.82 -1.29
N SER A 169 -14.44 -1.27 -2.21
CA SER A 169 -14.02 0.14 -2.15
C SER A 169 -15.19 1.09 -2.41
N ILE A 170 -16.10 0.76 -3.34
CA ILE A 170 -17.30 1.54 -3.61
C ILE A 170 -18.24 1.51 -2.40
N HIS A 171 -18.51 0.32 -1.86
CA HIS A 171 -19.39 0.17 -0.68
C HIS A 171 -18.83 0.92 0.53
N TYR A 172 -17.52 0.82 0.77
CA TYR A 172 -16.85 1.54 1.84
C TYR A 172 -16.99 3.06 1.71
N LYS A 173 -16.83 3.61 0.51
CA LYS A 173 -17.02 5.04 0.25
C LYS A 173 -18.46 5.46 0.54
N TYR A 174 -19.42 4.66 0.13
CA TYR A 174 -20.84 4.91 0.42
C TYR A 174 -21.13 4.95 1.92
N ASP A 175 -20.67 3.94 2.66
CA ASP A 175 -20.93 3.83 4.10
C ASP A 175 -20.33 4.99 4.90
N ASN A 176 -19.25 5.57 4.40
CA ASN A 176 -18.57 6.70 5.04
C ASN A 176 -18.90 8.06 4.40
N GLY A 177 -19.87 8.12 3.48
CA GLY A 177 -20.31 9.37 2.86
C GLY A 177 -19.30 10.05 1.94
N PHE A 178 -18.34 9.30 1.41
CA PHE A 178 -17.39 9.83 0.44
C PHE A 178 -17.97 9.86 -0.98
N ASP A 179 -17.71 10.93 -1.70
CA ASP A 179 -17.93 11.01 -3.13
C ASP A 179 -17.01 10.01 -3.85
N TYR A 180 -17.58 9.13 -4.67
CA TYR A 180 -16.86 8.06 -5.36
C TYR A 180 -15.70 8.56 -6.21
N LEU A 181 -15.83 9.73 -6.79
CA LEU A 181 -14.87 10.31 -7.73
C LEU A 181 -13.92 11.34 -7.11
N LYS A 182 -14.13 11.71 -5.83
CA LYS A 182 -13.25 12.65 -5.10
C LYS A 182 -12.21 11.96 -4.21
N VAL A 183 -12.25 10.65 -4.07
CA VAL A 183 -11.20 9.88 -3.42
C VAL A 183 -10.16 9.50 -4.48
N TYR A 184 -9.03 10.18 -4.48
CA TYR A 184 -7.95 9.92 -5.42
C TYR A 184 -6.96 8.91 -4.85
N LEU A 185 -6.33 8.13 -5.74
CA LEU A 185 -5.25 7.22 -5.38
C LEU A 185 -3.90 7.79 -5.77
N SER A 186 -2.98 7.67 -4.87
CA SER A 186 -1.55 7.61 -5.14
C SER A 186 -1.11 6.15 -5.17
N VAL A 187 -0.01 5.84 -5.80
CA VAL A 187 0.54 4.48 -5.86
C VAL A 187 1.97 4.49 -5.35
N VAL A 188 2.25 3.69 -4.33
CA VAL A 188 3.61 3.45 -3.88
C VAL A 188 4.29 2.41 -4.74
N VAL A 189 5.51 2.70 -5.16
CA VAL A 189 6.43 1.78 -5.83
C VAL A 189 7.68 1.71 -4.97
N MET A 190 7.95 0.55 -4.38
CA MET A 190 9.06 0.40 -3.45
C MET A 190 9.76 -0.95 -3.62
N LYS A 191 11.02 -1.02 -3.18
CA LYS A 191 11.76 -2.29 -3.15
C LYS A 191 10.98 -3.34 -2.38
N MET A 192 10.80 -4.50 -3.00
CA MET A 192 10.24 -5.68 -2.33
C MET A 192 11.21 -6.25 -1.30
N VAL A 193 10.73 -6.50 -0.09
CA VAL A 193 11.49 -7.21 0.94
C VAL A 193 11.29 -8.72 0.76
N ARG A 194 12.38 -9.46 0.52
CA ARG A 194 12.36 -10.90 0.27
C ARG A 194 12.14 -11.70 1.56
N SER A 195 11.01 -11.44 2.22
CA SER A 195 10.59 -12.19 3.41
C SER A 195 10.09 -13.60 3.09
N ASP A 196 9.79 -13.89 1.83
CA ASP A 196 9.51 -15.25 1.33
C ASP A 196 10.64 -16.25 1.64
N GLU A 197 11.88 -15.77 1.64
CA GLU A 197 13.07 -16.56 1.99
C GLU A 197 13.35 -16.62 3.50
N ARG A 198 12.69 -15.77 4.29
CA ARG A 198 12.97 -15.53 5.71
C ARG A 198 11.68 -15.54 6.54
N SER A 199 11.46 -14.46 7.25
CA SER A 199 10.31 -14.25 8.13
C SER A 199 9.77 -12.84 7.98
N SER A 200 8.52 -12.69 8.34
CA SER A 200 7.79 -11.42 8.42
C SER A 200 7.05 -11.34 9.74
N GLY A 201 6.54 -10.15 10.06
CA GLY A 201 5.79 -9.95 11.28
C GLY A 201 5.11 -8.60 11.34
N VAL A 202 4.34 -8.41 12.38
CA VAL A 202 3.77 -7.12 12.79
C VAL A 202 4.20 -6.80 14.21
N MET A 203 4.44 -5.53 14.47
CA MET A 203 4.88 -5.05 15.76
C MET A 203 4.03 -3.85 16.17
N PHE A 204 3.53 -3.89 17.40
CA PHE A 204 2.75 -2.81 18.00
C PHE A 204 3.49 -2.24 19.19
N SER A 205 3.46 -0.93 19.33
CA SER A 205 4.08 -0.22 20.46
C SER A 205 3.26 -0.30 21.75
N ILE A 206 2.14 -1.03 21.75
CA ILE A 206 1.27 -1.29 22.90
C ILE A 206 0.74 -2.73 22.82
N ASP A 207 0.18 -3.25 23.90
CA ASP A 207 -0.68 -4.42 23.82
C ASP A 207 -2.02 -4.04 23.19
N THR A 208 -2.36 -4.67 22.08
CA THR A 208 -3.55 -4.33 21.28
C THR A 208 -4.87 -4.77 21.91
N GLU A 209 -4.83 -5.69 22.87
CA GLU A 209 -6.03 -6.17 23.58
C GLU A 209 -6.36 -5.33 24.81
N THR A 210 -5.35 -5.00 25.61
CA THR A 210 -5.53 -4.32 26.89
C THR A 210 -5.21 -2.83 26.86
N GLY A 211 -4.52 -2.36 25.80
CA GLY A 211 -4.00 -0.99 25.72
C GLY A 211 -2.79 -0.72 26.61
N PHE A 212 -2.17 -1.76 27.21
CA PHE A 212 -1.00 -1.58 28.09
C PHE A 212 0.18 -1.02 27.29
N LYS A 213 0.67 0.16 27.71
CA LYS A 213 1.61 0.99 26.94
C LYS A 213 3.08 0.59 27.11
N ASP A 214 3.44 -0.11 28.18
CA ASP A 214 4.83 -0.40 28.51
C ASP A 214 5.36 -1.69 27.88
N VAL A 215 4.67 -2.21 26.87
CA VAL A 215 5.13 -3.34 26.06
C VAL A 215 5.21 -3.01 24.57
N VAL A 216 6.08 -3.74 23.90
CA VAL A 216 6.02 -3.95 22.45
C VAL A 216 5.48 -5.35 22.24
N PHE A 217 4.37 -5.45 21.52
CA PHE A 217 3.78 -6.72 21.11
C PHE A 217 4.20 -7.07 19.69
N ILE A 218 4.73 -8.27 19.48
CA ILE A 218 5.26 -8.71 18.19
C ILE A 218 4.62 -10.04 17.83
N ASN A 219 4.09 -10.14 16.61
CA ASN A 219 3.73 -11.40 15.97
C ASN A 219 4.66 -11.67 14.80
N ALA A 220 5.15 -12.91 14.66
CA ALA A 220 6.08 -13.30 13.62
C ALA A 220 5.76 -14.67 13.00
N ALA A 221 6.00 -14.82 11.69
CA ALA A 221 5.86 -16.07 10.97
C ALA A 221 6.86 -16.17 9.83
N TYR A 222 6.94 -17.36 9.20
CA TYR A 222 7.78 -17.58 8.03
C TYR A 222 7.10 -17.09 6.76
N GLY A 223 7.91 -16.60 5.82
CA GLY A 223 7.46 -16.18 4.50
C GLY A 223 6.90 -14.76 4.46
N LEU A 224 6.09 -14.48 3.45
CA LEU A 224 5.44 -13.19 3.22
C LEU A 224 4.44 -12.86 4.34
N GLY A 225 4.35 -11.58 4.69
CA GLY A 225 3.52 -11.08 5.79
C GLY A 225 2.00 -11.17 5.58
N GLU A 226 1.56 -11.49 4.39
CA GLU A 226 0.14 -11.56 4.02
C GLU A 226 -0.65 -12.48 4.97
N ASN A 227 -0.12 -13.68 5.26
CA ASN A 227 -0.77 -14.63 6.16
C ASN A 227 -0.97 -14.10 7.59
N ILE A 228 -0.06 -13.24 8.08
CA ILE A 228 -0.21 -12.60 9.40
C ILE A 228 -1.29 -11.53 9.35
N VAL A 229 -1.28 -10.70 8.32
CA VAL A 229 -2.24 -9.60 8.15
C VAL A 229 -3.66 -10.13 7.98
N GLN A 230 -3.83 -11.23 7.25
CA GLN A 230 -5.13 -11.89 7.04
C GLN A 230 -5.56 -12.79 8.22
N GLY A 231 -4.69 -13.02 9.21
CA GLY A 231 -5.01 -13.89 10.33
C GLY A 231 -5.16 -15.39 9.96
N THR A 232 -4.58 -15.81 8.83
CA THR A 232 -4.74 -17.20 8.31
C THR A 232 -3.81 -18.20 8.98
N ILE A 233 -2.87 -17.72 9.79
CA ILE A 233 -1.91 -18.56 10.53
C ILE A 233 -1.89 -18.21 12.01
N ASP A 234 -1.42 -19.17 12.80
CA ASP A 234 -1.13 -18.99 14.22
C ASP A 234 0.36 -18.60 14.38
N PRO A 235 0.69 -17.29 14.57
CA PRO A 235 2.07 -16.80 14.60
C PRO A 235 2.76 -17.03 15.94
N ASP A 236 4.08 -16.90 15.98
CA ASP A 236 4.81 -16.69 17.22
C ASP A 236 4.46 -15.32 17.79
N SER A 237 4.34 -15.23 19.12
CA SER A 237 4.02 -13.96 19.80
C SER A 237 5.04 -13.66 20.89
N PHE A 238 5.42 -12.38 20.97
CA PHE A 238 6.37 -11.90 21.97
C PHE A 238 5.85 -10.62 22.61
N TYR A 239 5.99 -10.53 23.95
CA TYR A 239 5.75 -9.32 24.71
C TYR A 239 7.08 -8.84 25.28
N VAL A 240 7.53 -7.68 24.86
CA VAL A 240 8.80 -7.05 25.26
C VAL A 240 8.49 -5.83 26.13
N HIS A 241 8.91 -5.86 27.38
CA HIS A 241 8.68 -4.77 28.34
C HIS A 241 9.67 -3.63 28.10
N LYS A 242 9.16 -2.45 27.78
CA LYS A 242 9.98 -1.30 27.40
C LYS A 242 10.90 -0.79 28.49
N PRO A 243 10.43 -0.56 29.75
CA PRO A 243 11.31 -0.09 30.82
C PRO A 243 12.50 -1.03 31.05
N THR A 244 12.23 -2.33 31.25
CA THR A 244 13.27 -3.34 31.46
C THR A 244 14.26 -3.45 30.27
N PHE A 245 13.77 -3.26 29.03
CA PHE A 245 14.62 -3.22 27.84
C PHE A 245 15.56 -2.01 27.86
N ASN A 246 15.02 -0.84 28.21
CA ASN A 246 15.80 0.41 28.28
C ASN A 246 16.89 0.38 29.38
N GLU A 247 16.66 -0.38 30.44
CA GLU A 247 17.63 -0.62 31.52
C GLU A 247 18.67 -1.70 31.16
N GLY A 248 18.59 -2.30 29.96
CA GLY A 248 19.55 -3.31 29.49
C GLY A 248 19.32 -4.72 30.04
N HIS A 249 18.18 -4.97 30.65
CA HIS A 249 17.84 -6.27 31.23
C HIS A 249 17.07 -7.17 30.25
N ARG A 250 16.83 -8.42 30.66
CA ARG A 250 15.97 -9.35 29.90
C ARG A 250 14.52 -8.86 29.90
N ALA A 251 14.08 -8.35 28.76
CA ALA A 251 12.80 -7.64 28.63
C ALA A 251 11.65 -8.51 28.07
N VAL A 252 11.90 -9.72 27.58
CA VAL A 252 10.85 -10.60 27.05
C VAL A 252 10.05 -11.20 28.19
N LEU A 253 8.86 -10.65 28.44
CA LEU A 253 7.96 -11.11 29.52
C LEU A 253 7.23 -12.40 29.17
N LYS A 254 6.80 -12.52 27.91
CA LYS A 254 6.03 -13.66 27.42
C LYS A 254 6.43 -13.96 25.98
N ARG A 255 6.51 -15.25 25.67
CA ARG A 255 6.64 -15.75 24.32
C ARG A 255 5.70 -16.95 24.14
N ARG A 256 5.07 -17.02 22.98
CA ARG A 256 4.23 -18.14 22.58
C ARG A 256 4.70 -18.63 21.22
N LEU A 257 4.94 -19.90 21.11
CA LEU A 257 5.25 -20.55 19.84
C LEU A 257 3.94 -20.86 19.13
N GLY A 258 3.75 -20.28 17.94
CA GLY A 258 2.63 -20.56 17.08
C GLY A 258 2.87 -21.81 16.23
N LYS A 259 1.80 -22.39 15.70
CA LYS A 259 1.88 -23.60 14.86
C LYS A 259 2.49 -23.32 13.48
N LYS A 260 2.28 -22.12 12.92
CA LYS A 260 2.82 -21.66 11.61
C LYS A 260 2.71 -22.71 10.50
N GLN A 261 1.52 -23.30 10.35
CA GLN A 261 1.26 -24.43 9.45
C GLN A 261 1.42 -24.08 7.97
N LEU A 262 1.34 -22.80 7.63
CA LEU A 262 1.46 -22.30 6.27
C LEU A 262 2.59 -21.28 6.17
N LYS A 263 3.27 -21.30 5.05
CA LYS A 263 4.27 -20.30 4.64
C LYS A 263 3.91 -19.82 3.24
N MET A 264 3.78 -18.51 3.07
CA MET A 264 3.60 -17.93 1.74
C MET A 264 4.95 -17.57 1.14
N VAL A 265 5.19 -18.04 -0.08
CA VAL A 265 6.41 -17.78 -0.85
C VAL A 265 6.04 -17.41 -2.27
N PHE A 266 6.95 -16.76 -2.99
CA PHE A 266 6.80 -16.65 -4.44
C PHE A 266 7.03 -18.00 -5.08
N THR A 267 6.22 -18.32 -6.09
CA THR A 267 6.51 -19.42 -7.01
C THR A 267 7.20 -18.82 -8.23
N ASP A 268 8.25 -19.48 -8.71
CA ASP A 268 8.76 -19.21 -10.04
C ASP A 268 7.64 -19.64 -11.00
N VAL A 269 6.95 -18.68 -11.58
CA VAL A 269 5.99 -18.95 -12.64
C VAL A 269 6.82 -19.37 -13.85
N LEU A 270 6.78 -20.68 -14.13
CA LEU A 270 7.32 -21.25 -15.35
C LEU A 270 6.53 -20.77 -16.58
#